data_33c2cf36665fa8ed5a9dd053394962c2
#
_entry.id   33c2cf36665fa8ed5a9dd053394962c2
#
_cell.length_a   1.000
_cell.length_b   1.000
_cell.length_c   1.000
_cell.angle_alpha   90.00
_cell.angle_beta   90.00
_cell.angle_gamma   90.00
#
_symmetry.space_group_name_H-M   'P 1'
#
loop_
_entity.id
_entity.type
_entity.pdbx_description
1 polymer ?
#
loop_
_entity_poly.entity_id
_entity_poly.type
_entity_poly.pdbx_seq_one_letter_code
_entity_poly.pdbx_strand_id
1 'polypeptide(L)'
;MGVGAVRSLCLAGLTLVGGIWQVGSVAQASEDAGQAAVEQAVSEQDLSEQVVGGGEIAISSAPWQVALLGSSTSSGYLAQFCGGAIISARWVVTASHCVRDDLDVPLTPGDIQIGSGSASLFDYGSASRVGVAQIIEHPSYESGSFLNDIALLRLSSDLDLSGTNRAAIQLPFSVDAGSWPARDTTVTATGWGCTDVLGVADSCSNYPAALRSVGLSVQASPGDWQCAEVIGYWSPLMMCAGTAGGGADTCSGDSGGPLVVGEGSSALLAGITSWGDGCGLAGYPGVYTRVTAYVDWVSAQTGITATPATPVVETPAVDGFNALGPTRLFDTRSGSLVGNGGEGGAPLVFRVGGVAGVPVSGVSAVALNVTVTGGSAGGYVTVYPCSSGRPVASNVNFSAGATVANAVVAPFGAGELCFYVSGATHLIADVSGYFTSGFAAVGPTRLFDTRSGSLVGNGG
;
A
#
# COMPACT_ATOMS: atom_id res chain seq x y z
N MET A 1 -15.06 -8.29 38.11
CA MET A 1 -15.55 -9.68 38.06
C MET A 1 -14.75 -10.33 36.96
N GLY A 2 -14.02 -11.41 37.29
CA GLY A 2 -12.99 -11.94 36.46
C GLY A 2 -13.52 -12.67 35.22
N VAL A 3 -12.81 -12.50 34.12
CA VAL A 3 -12.99 -13.30 32.90
C VAL A 3 -11.93 -14.40 32.93
N GLY A 4 -12.41 -15.62 33.16
CA GLY A 4 -11.58 -16.81 33.20
C GLY A 4 -11.41 -17.40 31.80
N ALA A 5 -10.18 -17.75 31.47
CA ALA A 5 -9.83 -18.49 30.28
C ALA A 5 -10.48 -19.87 30.25
N VAL A 6 -11.23 -20.19 29.21
CA VAL A 6 -11.76 -21.53 28.94
C VAL A 6 -10.76 -22.27 28.05
N ARG A 7 -10.03 -23.17 28.62
CA ARG A 7 -9.28 -24.20 27.88
C ARG A 7 -10.25 -25.34 27.52
N SER A 8 -10.46 -25.58 26.23
CA SER A 8 -11.16 -26.77 25.72
C SER A 8 -10.21 -27.98 25.78
N LEU A 9 -10.58 -28.96 26.61
CA LEU A 9 -9.98 -30.30 26.58
C LEU A 9 -10.70 -31.13 25.49
N CYS A 10 -9.96 -31.61 24.52
CA CYS A 10 -10.41 -32.74 23.69
C CYS A 10 -9.94 -34.06 24.28
N LEU A 11 -10.89 -34.90 24.67
CA LEU A 11 -10.66 -36.28 25.13
C LEU A 11 -10.27 -37.17 23.94
N ALA A 12 -9.16 -37.88 24.09
CA ALA A 12 -8.79 -38.99 23.22
C ALA A 12 -9.57 -40.25 23.60
N GLY A 13 -10.28 -40.81 22.64
CA GLY A 13 -10.90 -42.15 22.75
C GLY A 13 -9.93 -43.25 22.32
N LEU A 14 -9.54 -44.12 23.23
CA LEU A 14 -8.86 -45.39 22.95
C LEU A 14 -9.87 -46.43 22.48
N THR A 15 -9.58 -47.15 21.40
CA THR A 15 -10.11 -48.50 21.15
C THR A 15 -8.98 -49.44 20.79
N LEU A 16 -8.82 -50.45 21.63
CA LEU A 16 -7.97 -51.63 21.44
C LEU A 16 -8.66 -52.63 20.50
N VAL A 17 -7.93 -53.20 19.50
CA VAL A 17 -8.13 -54.57 19.10
C VAL A 17 -6.78 -55.18 18.65
N GLY A 18 -6.44 -56.30 19.22
CA GLY A 18 -5.17 -56.99 19.05
C GLY A 18 -5.11 -57.90 17.79
N GLY A 19 -3.88 -58.30 17.46
CA GLY A 19 -3.62 -59.30 16.41
C GLY A 19 -2.10 -59.43 16.17
N ILE A 20 -1.52 -60.47 16.76
CA ILE A 20 -0.12 -60.89 16.60
C ILE A 20 0.05 -61.61 15.27
N TRP A 21 1.03 -61.25 14.43
CA TRP A 21 1.71 -62.17 13.51
C TRP A 21 3.21 -61.80 13.39
N GLN A 22 4.03 -62.75 13.71
CA GLN A 22 5.47 -62.75 13.52
C GLN A 22 5.82 -63.41 12.21
N VAL A 23 6.65 -62.86 11.33
CA VAL A 23 7.57 -63.52 10.37
C VAL A 23 8.48 -62.42 9.83
N GLY A 24 9.76 -62.46 10.08
CA GLY A 24 10.78 -62.96 9.20
C GLY A 24 11.74 -61.85 8.84
N SER A 25 12.93 -61.88 9.48
CA SER A 25 14.11 -61.06 9.15
C SER A 25 14.70 -61.47 7.80
N VAL A 26 14.86 -60.50 6.86
CA VAL A 26 15.98 -60.47 5.88
C VAL A 26 16.20 -59.04 5.38
N ALA A 27 17.49 -58.63 5.26
CA ALA A 27 18.03 -57.50 4.59
C ALA A 27 17.86 -56.09 5.23
N GLN A 28 18.69 -55.81 6.20
CA GLN A 28 18.97 -54.51 6.74
C GLN A 28 20.46 -54.18 6.53
N ALA A 29 20.83 -53.71 5.34
CA ALA A 29 22.21 -53.30 5.05
C ALA A 29 22.38 -52.34 3.85
N SER A 30 21.39 -51.55 3.45
CA SER A 30 21.57 -50.56 2.38
C SER A 30 20.80 -49.23 2.55
N GLU A 31 20.10 -49.00 3.66
CA GLU A 31 19.35 -47.77 3.89
C GLU A 31 20.07 -46.75 4.83
N ASP A 32 21.01 -47.20 5.65
CA ASP A 32 21.72 -46.32 6.61
C ASP A 32 22.72 -45.36 5.99
N ALA A 33 23.19 -45.59 4.75
CA ALA A 33 24.10 -44.67 4.06
C ALA A 33 23.39 -43.53 3.33
N GLY A 34 22.10 -43.63 3.05
CA GLY A 34 21.30 -42.60 2.40
C GLY A 34 20.70 -41.57 3.37
N GLN A 35 20.35 -42.00 4.57
CA GLN A 35 19.79 -41.10 5.59
C GLN A 35 20.84 -40.21 6.27
N ALA A 36 22.04 -40.70 6.53
CA ALA A 36 23.12 -39.90 7.09
C ALA A 36 23.64 -38.80 6.14
N ALA A 37 23.50 -38.95 4.83
CA ALA A 37 23.87 -37.92 3.86
C ALA A 37 22.78 -36.86 3.65
N VAL A 38 21.52 -37.16 4.00
CA VAL A 38 20.40 -36.19 3.96
C VAL A 38 20.33 -35.41 5.26
N GLU A 39 20.64 -36.03 6.42
CA GLU A 39 20.69 -35.32 7.70
C GLU A 39 21.93 -34.39 7.84
N GLN A 40 23.06 -34.67 7.13
CA GLN A 40 24.22 -33.77 7.11
C GLN A 40 24.12 -32.61 6.11
N ALA A 41 23.13 -32.60 5.21
CA ALA A 41 22.89 -31.49 4.28
C ALA A 41 21.82 -30.50 4.78
N VAL A 42 21.21 -30.74 5.95
CA VAL A 42 20.21 -29.87 6.58
C VAL A 42 20.79 -29.12 7.82
N SER A 43 22.02 -29.40 8.22
CA SER A 43 22.69 -28.68 9.31
C SER A 43 23.55 -27.56 8.76
N GLU A 44 23.17 -26.32 9.06
CA GLU A 44 23.83 -25.03 8.78
C GLU A 44 23.28 -24.25 7.58
N GLN A 45 21.96 -24.21 7.41
CA GLN A 45 21.32 -23.02 6.88
C GLN A 45 20.73 -22.25 8.07
N ASP A 46 21.26 -21.06 8.20
CA ASP A 46 21.02 -20.03 9.19
C ASP A 46 19.52 -19.89 9.57
N LEU A 47 19.14 -20.38 10.76
CA LEU A 47 17.77 -20.25 11.30
C LEU A 47 17.57 -18.85 11.92
N SER A 48 17.96 -17.79 11.23
CA SER A 48 17.83 -16.40 11.71
C SER A 48 16.75 -15.56 10.99
N GLU A 49 15.78 -16.19 10.30
CA GLU A 49 14.76 -15.47 9.57
C GLU A 49 13.37 -15.63 10.20
N GLN A 50 12.84 -14.56 10.84
CA GLN A 50 11.52 -14.53 11.52
C GLN A 50 11.01 -13.10 11.80
N VAL A 51 10.19 -12.53 11.24
CA VAL A 51 8.83 -12.18 10.80
C VAL A 51 8.65 -13.21 9.76
N VAL A 52 7.49 -13.66 9.34
CA VAL A 52 7.60 -14.76 8.39
C VAL A 52 8.63 -14.34 7.33
N GLY A 53 9.84 -14.94 7.34
CA GLY A 53 10.94 -14.63 6.45
C GLY A 53 11.72 -13.33 6.68
N GLY A 54 11.61 -12.67 7.84
CA GLY A 54 12.32 -11.43 8.15
C GLY A 54 13.38 -11.54 9.26
N GLY A 55 14.18 -10.49 9.46
CA GLY A 55 15.25 -10.40 10.45
C GLY A 55 15.00 -9.40 11.58
N GLU A 56 15.70 -9.57 12.72
CA GLU A 56 15.70 -8.59 13.80
C GLU A 56 16.37 -7.28 13.37
N ILE A 57 15.80 -6.15 13.79
CA ILE A 57 16.33 -4.83 13.48
C ILE A 57 16.43 -3.95 14.73
N ALA A 58 17.34 -2.99 14.69
CA ALA A 58 17.38 -1.90 15.65
C ALA A 58 16.19 -0.95 15.41
N ILE A 59 15.64 -0.37 16.48
CA ILE A 59 14.56 0.63 16.34
C ILE A 59 14.95 1.85 15.50
N SER A 60 16.24 2.19 15.46
CA SER A 60 16.76 3.28 14.62
C SER A 60 16.60 3.03 13.12
N SER A 61 16.38 1.79 12.70
CA SER A 61 16.08 1.45 11.30
C SER A 61 14.60 1.67 10.95
N ALA A 62 13.70 1.68 11.96
CA ALA A 62 12.27 1.96 11.83
C ALA A 62 11.80 2.86 12.99
N PRO A 63 12.34 4.09 13.11
CA PRO A 63 12.12 4.94 14.30
C PRO A 63 10.67 5.42 14.43
N TRP A 64 9.85 5.23 13.41
CA TRP A 64 8.40 5.50 13.42
C TRP A 64 7.57 4.36 14.01
N GLN A 65 8.15 3.17 14.20
CA GLN A 65 7.42 2.01 14.72
C GLN A 65 6.95 2.22 16.15
N VAL A 66 5.68 1.89 16.41
CA VAL A 66 5.12 1.82 17.75
C VAL A 66 4.43 0.49 18.00
N ALA A 67 4.38 0.07 19.27
CA ALA A 67 3.56 -1.01 19.76
C ALA A 67 2.28 -0.43 20.39
N LEU A 68 1.11 -0.94 19.99
CA LEU A 68 -0.14 -0.73 20.69
C LEU A 68 -0.24 -1.74 21.83
N LEU A 69 -0.42 -1.24 23.03
CA LEU A 69 -0.34 -2.00 24.28
C LEU A 69 -1.64 -1.87 25.05
N GLY A 70 -2.23 -2.99 25.46
CA GLY A 70 -3.37 -3.00 26.36
C GLY A 70 -2.98 -2.43 27.73
N SER A 71 -3.84 -1.60 28.32
CA SER A 71 -3.57 -0.94 29.60
C SER A 71 -3.69 -1.87 30.82
N SER A 72 -4.24 -3.08 30.65
CA SER A 72 -4.55 -4.02 31.73
C SER A 72 -3.32 -4.74 32.33
N THR A 73 -2.18 -4.70 31.65
CA THR A 73 -0.92 -5.36 32.12
C THR A 73 0.27 -4.42 32.00
N SER A 74 1.22 -4.56 32.95
CA SER A 74 2.47 -3.80 32.93
C SER A 74 3.56 -4.40 32.02
N SER A 75 3.40 -5.65 31.58
CA SER A 75 4.35 -6.29 30.67
C SER A 75 4.10 -5.79 29.24
N GLY A 76 5.10 -5.17 28.59
CA GLY A 76 4.99 -4.77 27.19
C GLY A 76 4.78 -5.95 26.27
N TYR A 77 5.47 -7.05 26.52
CA TYR A 77 5.36 -8.28 25.73
C TYR A 77 3.96 -8.92 25.79
N LEU A 78 3.33 -8.93 26.97
CA LEU A 78 1.99 -9.50 27.15
C LEU A 78 0.87 -8.51 26.77
N ALA A 79 1.20 -7.24 26.69
CA ALA A 79 0.25 -6.18 26.39
C ALA A 79 0.13 -5.87 24.89
N GLN A 80 1.15 -6.21 24.09
CA GLN A 80 1.18 -5.88 22.67
C GLN A 80 0.13 -6.71 21.94
N PHE A 81 -0.69 -6.02 21.12
CA PHE A 81 -1.73 -6.65 20.33
C PHE A 81 -1.76 -6.14 18.88
N CYS A 82 -1.25 -4.93 18.62
CA CYS A 82 -1.17 -4.30 17.31
C CYS A 82 0.09 -3.43 17.21
N GLY A 83 0.41 -3.00 16.02
CA GLY A 83 1.42 -2.00 15.70
C GLY A 83 0.80 -0.65 15.28
N GLY A 84 1.65 0.30 14.97
CA GLY A 84 1.29 1.60 14.42
C GLY A 84 2.50 2.37 13.96
N ALA A 85 2.29 3.55 13.38
CA ALA A 85 3.35 4.43 12.94
C ALA A 85 3.20 5.86 13.48
N ILE A 86 4.31 6.44 13.97
CA ILE A 86 4.37 7.85 14.37
C ILE A 86 4.27 8.71 13.10
N ILE A 87 3.27 9.58 13.01
CA ILE A 87 3.12 10.55 11.90
C ILE A 87 3.38 12.00 12.37
N SER A 88 3.44 12.24 13.68
CA SER A 88 3.98 13.45 14.33
C SER A 88 4.23 13.19 15.81
N ALA A 89 4.82 14.14 16.52
CA ALA A 89 5.04 14.01 17.96
C ALA A 89 3.75 13.66 18.75
N ARG A 90 2.58 14.03 18.22
CA ARG A 90 1.28 13.90 18.90
C ARG A 90 0.35 12.85 18.28
N TRP A 91 0.68 12.32 17.11
CA TRP A 91 -0.22 11.45 16.36
C TRP A 91 0.45 10.15 15.91
N VAL A 92 -0.28 9.08 16.11
CA VAL A 92 0.02 7.73 15.61
C VAL A 92 -1.11 7.30 14.66
N VAL A 93 -0.78 6.68 13.56
CA VAL A 93 -1.73 6.00 12.67
C VAL A 93 -1.64 4.50 12.90
N THR A 94 -2.78 3.82 12.86
CA THR A 94 -2.94 2.37 12.99
C THR A 94 -4.15 1.90 12.18
N ALA A 95 -4.52 0.63 12.26
CA ALA A 95 -5.74 0.08 11.67
C ALA A 95 -6.98 0.35 12.54
N SER A 96 -8.16 0.45 11.94
CA SER A 96 -9.43 0.58 12.67
C SER A 96 -9.75 -0.67 13.48
N HIS A 97 -9.48 -1.87 12.95
CA HIS A 97 -9.72 -3.09 13.72
C HIS A 97 -8.87 -3.18 14.99
N CYS A 98 -7.73 -2.48 15.07
CA CYS A 98 -6.89 -2.38 16.26
C CYS A 98 -7.49 -1.50 17.38
N VAL A 99 -8.52 -0.72 17.09
CA VAL A 99 -9.21 0.12 18.08
C VAL A 99 -10.60 -0.41 18.43
N ARG A 100 -10.80 -1.72 18.19
CA ARG A 100 -12.01 -2.47 18.56
C ARG A 100 -11.63 -3.73 19.32
N ASP A 101 -12.54 -4.25 20.12
CA ASP A 101 -12.35 -5.54 20.79
C ASP A 101 -12.83 -6.71 19.92
N ASP A 102 -12.64 -7.94 20.40
CA ASP A 102 -13.04 -9.18 19.70
C ASP A 102 -14.55 -9.29 19.43
N LEU A 103 -15.36 -8.43 20.02
CA LEU A 103 -16.82 -8.34 19.80
C LEU A 103 -17.17 -7.17 18.88
N ASP A 104 -16.19 -6.56 18.23
CA ASP A 104 -16.36 -5.39 17.36
C ASP A 104 -16.88 -4.14 18.09
N VAL A 105 -16.60 -4.02 19.40
CA VAL A 105 -16.94 -2.84 20.19
C VAL A 105 -15.75 -1.87 20.21
N PRO A 106 -15.97 -0.58 19.91
CA PRO A 106 -14.89 0.41 19.95
C PRO A 106 -14.23 0.51 21.33
N LEU A 107 -12.89 0.45 21.35
CA LEU A 107 -12.09 0.68 22.55
C LEU A 107 -12.13 2.15 22.97
N THR A 108 -11.91 2.40 24.24
CA THR A 108 -11.75 3.75 24.77
C THR A 108 -10.26 4.17 24.80
N PRO A 109 -9.97 5.48 24.82
CA PRO A 109 -8.58 5.93 24.97
C PRO A 109 -7.84 5.36 26.18
N GLY A 110 -8.56 5.03 27.25
CA GLY A 110 -8.01 4.43 28.46
C GLY A 110 -7.55 2.97 28.30
N ASP A 111 -8.01 2.29 27.28
CA ASP A 111 -7.69 0.87 27.04
C ASP A 111 -6.35 0.69 26.30
N ILE A 112 -5.86 1.74 25.63
CA ILE A 112 -4.67 1.69 24.76
C ILE A 112 -3.55 2.58 25.29
N GLN A 113 -2.35 2.04 25.31
CA GLN A 113 -1.12 2.78 25.56
C GLN A 113 -0.12 2.52 24.40
N ILE A 114 0.83 3.42 24.20
CA ILE A 114 1.81 3.37 23.12
C ILE A 114 3.21 3.14 23.68
N GLY A 115 3.87 2.09 23.20
CA GLY A 115 5.29 1.85 23.37
C GLY A 115 6.06 2.34 22.13
N SER A 116 7.13 3.13 22.31
CA SER A 116 7.94 3.65 21.20
C SER A 116 9.40 3.87 21.61
N GLY A 117 10.32 3.79 20.66
CA GLY A 117 11.73 4.11 20.86
C GLY A 117 12.60 2.96 21.37
N SER A 118 12.08 1.74 21.46
CA SER A 118 12.86 0.52 21.70
C SER A 118 12.46 -0.59 20.70
N ALA A 119 13.42 -1.44 20.33
CA ALA A 119 13.16 -2.64 19.55
C ALA A 119 12.60 -3.77 20.44
N SER A 120 12.79 -3.72 21.75
CA SER A 120 12.37 -4.77 22.68
C SER A 120 11.04 -4.42 23.35
N LEU A 121 10.05 -5.30 23.26
CA LEU A 121 8.78 -5.19 23.99
C LEU A 121 8.98 -5.24 25.51
N PHE A 122 10.07 -5.84 26.00
CA PHE A 122 10.36 -5.88 27.44
C PHE A 122 10.72 -4.51 28.02
N ASP A 123 11.11 -3.53 27.18
CA ASP A 123 11.43 -2.17 27.63
C ASP A 123 10.16 -1.32 27.85
N TYR A 124 9.00 -1.81 27.43
CA TYR A 124 7.73 -1.12 27.57
C TYR A 124 6.98 -1.47 28.86
N GLY A 125 7.62 -1.19 30.00
CA GLY A 125 6.92 -1.17 31.30
C GLY A 125 5.94 0.01 31.40
N SER A 126 5.04 0.01 32.40
CA SER A 126 4.00 1.02 32.54
C SER A 126 4.53 2.47 32.57
N ALA A 127 5.74 2.70 33.06
CA ALA A 127 6.34 4.03 33.17
C ALA A 127 6.93 4.54 31.83
N SER A 128 7.15 3.67 30.85
CA SER A 128 7.73 4.02 29.53
C SER A 128 6.68 4.16 28.42
N ARG A 129 5.39 3.97 28.75
CA ARG A 129 4.29 4.06 27.80
C ARG A 129 3.67 5.45 27.79
N VAL A 130 3.16 5.86 26.64
CA VAL A 130 2.38 7.09 26.50
C VAL A 130 0.90 6.72 26.33
N GLY A 131 0.02 7.38 27.08
CA GLY A 131 -1.42 7.15 26.98
C GLY A 131 -2.01 7.76 25.71
N VAL A 132 -3.17 7.27 25.32
CA VAL A 132 -3.98 7.83 24.23
C VAL A 132 -4.98 8.82 24.86
N ALA A 133 -5.16 10.00 24.25
CA ALA A 133 -6.13 11.01 24.65
C ALA A 133 -7.39 10.96 23.78
N GLN A 134 -7.28 10.49 22.53
CA GLN A 134 -8.41 10.39 21.60
C GLN A 134 -8.13 9.31 20.56
N ILE A 135 -9.15 8.57 20.21
CA ILE A 135 -9.19 7.64 19.09
C ILE A 135 -10.10 8.25 18.03
N ILE A 136 -9.65 8.29 16.77
CA ILE A 136 -10.46 8.71 15.62
C ILE A 136 -10.41 7.57 14.61
N GLU A 137 -11.46 6.79 14.59
CA GLU A 137 -11.67 5.74 13.60
C GLU A 137 -12.22 6.35 12.30
N HIS A 138 -11.86 5.76 11.14
CA HIS A 138 -12.43 6.23 9.87
C HIS A 138 -13.96 6.01 9.87
N PRO A 139 -14.77 7.05 9.57
CA PRO A 139 -16.24 6.98 9.76
C PRO A 139 -16.95 5.96 8.85
N SER A 140 -16.26 5.50 7.80
CA SER A 140 -16.76 4.47 6.89
C SER A 140 -16.04 3.13 7.06
N TYR A 141 -15.44 2.86 8.21
CA TYR A 141 -14.85 1.55 8.48
C TYR A 141 -15.94 0.47 8.49
N GLU A 142 -15.66 -0.66 7.87
CA GLU A 142 -16.53 -1.83 7.81
C GLU A 142 -15.77 -3.07 8.29
N SER A 143 -16.06 -3.56 9.49
CA SER A 143 -15.35 -4.66 10.13
C SER A 143 -15.44 -5.99 9.35
N GLY A 144 -16.57 -6.23 8.69
CA GLY A 144 -16.80 -7.47 7.92
C GLY A 144 -16.00 -7.58 6.62
N SER A 145 -15.53 -6.46 6.07
CA SER A 145 -14.79 -6.38 4.81
C SER A 145 -13.42 -5.71 4.96
N PHE A 146 -13.09 -5.20 6.14
CA PHE A 146 -11.91 -4.38 6.40
C PHE A 146 -11.77 -3.16 5.48
N LEU A 147 -12.87 -2.69 4.88
CA LEU A 147 -12.88 -1.45 4.11
C LEU A 147 -12.64 -0.26 5.04
N ASN A 148 -11.79 0.67 4.59
CA ASN A 148 -11.41 1.86 5.34
C ASN A 148 -10.76 1.55 6.71
N ASP A 149 -9.94 0.51 6.76
CA ASP A 149 -9.26 0.03 7.97
C ASP A 149 -8.09 0.94 8.36
N ILE A 150 -8.42 2.12 8.87
CA ILE A 150 -7.47 3.14 9.33
C ILE A 150 -8.04 3.92 10.50
N ALA A 151 -7.22 4.14 11.53
CA ALA A 151 -7.54 4.94 12.70
C ALA A 151 -6.35 5.83 13.11
N LEU A 152 -6.66 6.92 13.80
CA LEU A 152 -5.70 7.88 14.33
C LEU A 152 -5.79 7.91 15.86
N LEU A 153 -4.63 7.85 16.50
CA LEU A 153 -4.49 7.96 17.94
C LEU A 153 -3.80 9.29 18.27
N ARG A 154 -4.54 10.18 18.94
CA ARG A 154 -3.95 11.38 19.53
C ARG A 154 -3.37 11.02 20.89
N LEU A 155 -2.08 11.24 21.08
CA LEU A 155 -1.39 10.91 22.31
C LEU A 155 -1.73 11.91 23.44
N SER A 156 -1.64 11.48 24.69
CA SER A 156 -1.85 12.31 25.87
C SER A 156 -0.71 13.30 26.11
N SER A 157 0.50 12.98 25.62
CA SER A 157 1.67 13.86 25.64
C SER A 157 2.46 13.72 24.34
N ASP A 158 3.30 14.69 24.02
CA ASP A 158 4.16 14.62 22.84
C ASP A 158 5.27 13.61 23.05
N LEU A 159 5.61 12.88 21.97
CA LEU A 159 6.81 12.06 21.90
C LEU A 159 8.02 12.97 21.66
N ASP A 160 9.14 12.65 22.33
CA ASP A 160 10.41 13.27 22.00
C ASP A 160 10.98 12.63 20.73
N LEU A 161 11.01 13.42 19.65
CA LEU A 161 11.52 13.03 18.33
C LEU A 161 12.94 13.58 18.07
N SER A 162 13.64 14.11 19.07
CA SER A 162 14.97 14.71 18.90
C SER A 162 16.09 13.67 18.76
N GLY A 163 15.82 12.41 19.13
CA GLY A 163 16.78 11.30 19.07
C GLY A 163 16.70 10.48 17.78
N THR A 164 17.49 9.43 17.70
CA THR A 164 17.52 8.49 16.56
C THR A 164 16.47 7.38 16.65
N ASN A 165 15.90 7.16 17.84
CA ASN A 165 15.02 6.02 18.13
C ASN A 165 13.53 6.34 17.95
N ARG A 166 13.19 7.60 17.69
CA ARG A 166 11.83 8.03 17.36
C ARG A 166 11.88 9.09 16.27
N ALA A 167 11.10 8.87 15.23
CA ALA A 167 10.89 9.85 14.17
C ALA A 167 9.48 9.71 13.59
N ALA A 168 8.92 10.79 13.10
CA ALA A 168 7.69 10.70 12.30
C ALA A 168 8.03 10.19 10.90
N ILE A 169 7.23 9.24 10.42
CA ILE A 169 7.28 8.82 9.02
C ILE A 169 6.54 9.84 8.16
N GLN A 170 7.01 10.04 6.95
CA GLN A 170 6.36 10.93 5.99
C GLN A 170 5.12 10.25 5.37
N LEU A 171 4.06 11.03 5.19
CA LEU A 171 2.88 10.59 4.44
C LEU A 171 3.10 10.81 2.94
N PRO A 172 2.69 9.86 2.08
CA PRO A 172 2.71 10.06 0.63
C PRO A 172 1.69 11.12 0.22
N PHE A 173 1.76 11.59 -1.03
CA PHE A 173 0.70 12.46 -1.55
C PHE A 173 -0.60 11.69 -1.81
N SER A 174 -1.75 12.33 -1.63
CA SER A 174 -3.09 11.77 -1.88
C SER A 174 -3.36 11.44 -3.36
N VAL A 175 -2.56 11.97 -4.26
CA VAL A 175 -2.79 11.95 -5.71
C VAL A 175 -2.53 10.62 -6.38
N ASP A 176 -1.85 9.70 -5.71
CA ASP A 176 -1.55 8.36 -6.22
C ASP A 176 -2.52 7.30 -5.69
N ALA A 177 -3.67 7.73 -5.17
CA ALA A 177 -4.68 6.85 -4.60
C ALA A 177 -5.15 5.78 -5.59
N GLY A 178 -4.46 4.67 -5.66
CA GLY A 178 -4.78 3.53 -6.52
C GLY A 178 -3.63 3.02 -7.38
N SER A 179 -2.54 3.77 -7.55
CA SER A 179 -1.39 3.36 -8.36
C SER A 179 -0.05 3.37 -7.62
N TRP A 180 0.04 4.08 -6.48
CA TRP A 180 1.27 4.12 -5.68
C TRP A 180 1.10 3.32 -4.36
N PRO A 181 2.13 2.58 -3.95
CA PRO A 181 3.32 2.25 -4.71
C PRO A 181 2.98 1.36 -5.91
N ALA A 182 3.79 1.49 -6.97
CA ALA A 182 3.60 0.70 -8.18
C ALA A 182 3.86 -0.80 -7.91
N ARG A 183 3.32 -1.65 -8.76
CA ARG A 183 3.64 -3.08 -8.76
C ARG A 183 5.17 -3.30 -8.80
N ASP A 184 5.62 -4.37 -8.16
CA ASP A 184 7.02 -4.77 -8.04
C ASP A 184 7.90 -3.77 -7.24
N THR A 185 7.29 -2.70 -6.66
CA THR A 185 8.00 -1.85 -5.70
C THR A 185 8.35 -2.67 -4.47
N THR A 186 9.61 -2.62 -4.06
CA THR A 186 10.05 -3.17 -2.78
C THR A 186 9.51 -2.31 -1.65
N VAL A 187 8.85 -2.94 -0.69
CA VAL A 187 8.32 -2.33 0.52
C VAL A 187 8.82 -3.10 1.74
N THR A 188 8.94 -2.43 2.86
CA THR A 188 9.40 -3.03 4.12
C THR A 188 8.27 -2.95 5.15
N ALA A 189 7.88 -4.10 5.69
CA ALA A 189 7.02 -4.18 6.87
C ALA A 189 7.85 -4.38 8.13
N THR A 190 7.39 -3.81 9.25
CA THR A 190 8.05 -3.96 10.55
C THR A 190 7.04 -4.20 11.66
N GLY A 191 7.40 -5.04 12.64
CA GLY A 191 6.54 -5.35 13.77
C GLY A 191 7.08 -6.43 14.72
N TRP A 192 6.22 -6.84 15.63
CA TRP A 192 6.45 -7.90 16.62
C TRP A 192 5.45 -9.04 16.47
N GLY A 193 4.83 -9.15 15.30
CA GLY A 193 3.85 -10.18 15.01
C GLY A 193 4.43 -11.59 14.93
N CYS A 194 3.54 -12.53 14.79
CA CYS A 194 3.84 -13.95 14.68
C CYS A 194 4.86 -14.24 13.58
N THR A 195 5.74 -15.18 13.85
CA THR A 195 6.83 -15.55 12.95
C THR A 195 6.61 -16.90 12.27
N ASP A 196 5.52 -17.59 12.61
CA ASP A 196 5.18 -18.86 12.01
C ASP A 196 4.51 -18.67 10.64
N VAL A 197 4.79 -19.55 9.69
CA VAL A 197 3.98 -19.68 8.47
C VAL A 197 2.66 -20.33 8.87
N LEU A 198 1.55 -19.62 8.70
CA LEU A 198 0.24 -20.05 9.19
C LEU A 198 -0.77 -20.20 8.06
N GLY A 199 -1.49 -21.32 8.05
CA GLY A 199 -2.77 -21.45 7.33
C GLY A 199 -3.89 -20.68 8.05
N VAL A 200 -5.02 -20.49 7.36
CA VAL A 200 -6.16 -19.68 7.86
C VAL A 200 -6.70 -20.13 9.23
N ALA A 201 -6.57 -21.43 9.55
CA ALA A 201 -7.07 -22.02 10.80
C ALA A 201 -5.99 -22.24 11.86
N ASP A 202 -4.75 -21.87 11.57
CA ASP A 202 -3.62 -22.17 12.44
C ASP A 202 -3.49 -21.11 13.55
N SER A 203 -2.92 -21.50 14.67
CA SER A 203 -2.64 -20.62 15.80
C SER A 203 -1.14 -20.34 15.87
N CYS A 204 -0.79 -19.09 16.08
CA CYS A 204 0.60 -18.69 16.29
C CYS A 204 1.15 -19.26 17.60
N SER A 205 2.36 -19.79 17.52
CA SER A 205 3.10 -20.29 18.69
C SER A 205 4.33 -19.44 19.03
N ASN A 206 4.80 -18.61 18.09
CA ASN A 206 6.06 -17.88 18.23
C ASN A 206 5.88 -16.37 17.98
N TYR A 207 5.78 -15.59 19.06
CA TYR A 207 5.78 -14.13 19.05
C TYR A 207 7.13 -13.61 19.52
N PRO A 208 7.86 -12.83 18.70
CA PRO A 208 9.15 -12.27 19.10
C PRO A 208 8.98 -11.10 20.09
N ALA A 209 9.92 -10.94 21.02
CA ALA A 209 10.00 -9.72 21.81
C ALA A 209 10.82 -8.62 21.13
N ALA A 210 11.68 -8.98 20.17
CA ALA A 210 12.52 -8.07 19.41
C ALA A 210 11.80 -7.63 18.12
N LEU A 211 11.95 -6.35 17.77
CA LEU A 211 11.40 -5.78 16.53
C LEU A 211 12.05 -6.43 15.30
N ARG A 212 11.23 -6.73 14.33
CA ARG A 212 11.65 -7.40 13.11
C ARG A 212 11.24 -6.62 11.88
N SER A 213 11.87 -6.93 10.72
CA SER A 213 11.48 -6.38 9.44
C SER A 213 11.50 -7.45 8.36
N VAL A 214 10.66 -7.27 7.35
CA VAL A 214 10.63 -8.11 6.15
C VAL A 214 10.49 -7.25 4.90
N GLY A 215 11.27 -7.58 3.87
CA GLY A 215 11.14 -7.01 2.55
C GLY A 215 10.08 -7.76 1.73
N LEU A 216 9.11 -7.03 1.20
CA LEU A 216 8.02 -7.55 0.41
C LEU A 216 7.99 -6.84 -0.95
N SER A 217 7.29 -7.42 -1.92
CA SER A 217 7.03 -6.79 -3.21
C SER A 217 5.54 -6.47 -3.33
N VAL A 218 5.22 -5.27 -3.79
CA VAL A 218 3.85 -4.88 -4.10
C VAL A 218 3.34 -5.75 -5.25
N GLN A 219 2.26 -6.50 -5.01
CA GLN A 219 1.75 -7.47 -5.96
C GLN A 219 0.62 -6.90 -6.80
N ALA A 220 -0.07 -5.91 -6.48
CA ALA A 220 -1.32 -5.61 -7.11
C ALA A 220 -1.29 -4.56 -8.19
N SER A 221 -1.80 -4.95 -9.34
CA SER A 221 -2.76 -4.16 -10.11
C SER A 221 -4.08 -4.93 -10.21
N PRO A 222 -5.23 -4.28 -10.41
CA PRO A 222 -6.47 -4.96 -10.74
C PRO A 222 -6.24 -5.88 -11.95
N GLY A 223 -6.47 -7.19 -11.77
CA GLY A 223 -6.16 -8.21 -12.78
C GLY A 223 -4.98 -9.11 -12.45
N ASP A 224 -4.21 -8.83 -11.41
CA ASP A 224 -3.28 -9.79 -10.84
C ASP A 224 -4.07 -10.82 -10.01
N TRP A 225 -4.01 -12.06 -10.46
CA TRP A 225 -4.71 -13.18 -9.83
C TRP A 225 -4.38 -13.33 -8.32
N GLN A 226 -3.22 -12.90 -7.88
CA GLN A 226 -2.78 -13.02 -6.50
C GLN A 226 -3.49 -12.09 -5.51
N CYS A 227 -4.02 -10.96 -5.96
CA CYS A 227 -4.77 -10.03 -5.11
C CYS A 227 -6.26 -9.98 -5.45
N ALA A 228 -6.60 -10.21 -6.74
CA ALA A 228 -7.99 -10.17 -7.20
C ALA A 228 -8.83 -11.38 -6.74
N GLU A 229 -8.18 -12.50 -6.39
CA GLU A 229 -8.86 -13.70 -5.90
C GLU A 229 -9.07 -13.68 -4.38
N VAL A 230 -8.45 -12.75 -3.67
CA VAL A 230 -8.66 -12.58 -2.22
C VAL A 230 -10.04 -11.95 -2.00
N ILE A 231 -10.95 -12.69 -1.38
CA ILE A 231 -12.33 -12.28 -1.15
C ILE A 231 -12.34 -11.01 -0.29
N GLY A 232 -12.96 -9.92 -0.79
CA GLY A 232 -13.05 -8.64 -0.07
C GLY A 232 -11.98 -7.61 -0.43
N TYR A 233 -11.01 -7.94 -1.31
CA TYR A 233 -10.01 -6.98 -1.75
C TYR A 233 -10.61 -5.87 -2.63
N TRP A 234 -10.33 -4.61 -2.29
CA TRP A 234 -10.75 -3.43 -3.03
C TRP A 234 -9.56 -2.53 -3.39
N SER A 235 -9.06 -2.66 -4.61
CA SER A 235 -7.84 -2.03 -5.12
C SER A 235 -7.67 -0.53 -4.86
N PRO A 236 -8.69 0.35 -4.96
CA PRO A 236 -8.49 1.77 -4.66
C PRO A 236 -8.13 2.07 -3.21
N LEU A 237 -8.62 1.27 -2.25
CA LEU A 237 -8.50 1.48 -0.81
C LEU A 237 -7.47 0.55 -0.16
N MET A 238 -7.13 -0.54 -0.86
CA MET A 238 -6.24 -1.59 -0.37
C MET A 238 -5.07 -1.79 -1.32
N MET A 239 -4.01 -2.37 -0.82
CA MET A 239 -2.89 -2.89 -1.60
C MET A 239 -2.48 -4.23 -1.02
N CYS A 240 -1.89 -5.10 -1.82
CA CYS A 240 -1.27 -6.29 -1.29
C CYS A 240 0.22 -6.34 -1.58
N ALA A 241 0.95 -6.94 -0.66
CA ALA A 241 2.38 -7.16 -0.79
C ALA A 241 2.76 -8.52 -0.20
N GLY A 242 3.74 -9.17 -0.81
CA GLY A 242 4.20 -10.48 -0.41
C GLY A 242 5.35 -10.95 -1.29
N THR A 243 5.67 -12.23 -1.19
CA THR A 243 6.63 -12.91 -2.07
C THR A 243 5.92 -13.99 -2.89
N ALA A 244 6.25 -14.11 -4.16
CA ALA A 244 5.59 -15.06 -5.07
C ALA A 244 5.66 -16.53 -4.60
N GLY A 245 6.73 -16.88 -3.90
CA GLY A 245 6.94 -18.23 -3.35
C GLY A 245 6.38 -18.43 -1.93
N GLY A 246 5.78 -17.41 -1.32
CA GLY A 246 5.50 -17.40 0.11
C GLY A 246 6.78 -17.29 0.97
N GLY A 247 6.69 -17.60 2.25
CA GLY A 247 7.82 -17.60 3.18
C GLY A 247 8.18 -16.20 3.73
N ALA A 248 7.53 -15.13 3.27
CA ALA A 248 7.73 -13.78 3.78
C ALA A 248 6.39 -13.02 3.79
N ASP A 249 6.01 -12.49 4.98
CA ASP A 249 4.74 -11.79 5.17
C ASP A 249 4.67 -11.08 6.53
N THR A 250 3.64 -10.24 6.71
CA THR A 250 3.13 -9.81 8.02
C THR A 250 2.14 -10.83 8.58
N CYS A 251 2.00 -10.89 9.91
CA CYS A 251 1.13 -11.86 10.55
C CYS A 251 0.42 -11.27 11.78
N SER A 252 -0.33 -12.10 12.51
CA SER A 252 -1.04 -11.73 13.73
C SER A 252 -0.13 -10.98 14.71
N GLY A 253 -0.51 -9.77 15.12
CA GLY A 253 0.28 -8.88 15.96
C GLY A 253 1.03 -7.78 15.19
N ASP A 254 1.22 -7.90 13.86
CA ASP A 254 1.73 -6.83 13.00
C ASP A 254 0.62 -5.86 12.55
N SER A 255 -0.64 -6.23 12.74
CA SER A 255 -1.84 -5.43 12.45
C SER A 255 -1.67 -3.96 12.85
N GLY A 256 -2.06 -3.03 11.99
CA GLY A 256 -1.90 -1.59 12.22
C GLY A 256 -0.48 -1.07 12.01
N GLY A 257 0.50 -1.95 11.90
CA GLY A 257 1.91 -1.63 11.66
C GLY A 257 2.17 -1.05 10.26
N PRO A 258 3.33 -0.40 10.08
CA PRO A 258 3.66 0.29 8.83
C PRO A 258 4.19 -0.65 7.75
N LEU A 259 3.74 -0.39 6.52
CA LEU A 259 4.37 -0.84 5.28
C LEU A 259 5.01 0.37 4.59
N VAL A 260 6.31 0.33 4.32
CA VAL A 260 7.12 1.51 4.01
C VAL A 260 7.83 1.36 2.67
N VAL A 261 7.88 2.43 1.88
CA VAL A 261 8.74 2.59 0.70
C VAL A 261 9.93 3.47 1.08
N GLY A 262 11.13 3.03 0.74
CA GLY A 262 12.38 3.77 1.03
C GLY A 262 12.86 3.57 2.47
N GLU A 263 13.91 4.31 2.83
CA GLU A 263 14.61 4.16 4.10
C GLU A 263 14.98 5.53 4.70
N GLY A 264 15.25 5.55 6.00
CA GLY A 264 15.71 6.74 6.72
C GLY A 264 14.74 7.92 6.59
N SER A 265 15.27 9.13 6.36
CA SER A 265 14.46 10.34 6.28
C SER A 265 13.61 10.47 5.00
N SER A 266 13.86 9.62 4.00
CA SER A 266 13.06 9.56 2.76
C SER A 266 11.96 8.50 2.77
N ALA A 267 11.81 7.78 3.89
CA ALA A 267 10.80 6.75 4.05
C ALA A 267 9.38 7.32 3.99
N LEU A 268 8.51 6.68 3.21
CA LEU A 268 7.10 7.04 3.03
C LEU A 268 6.20 5.89 3.51
N LEU A 269 5.16 6.22 4.24
CA LEU A 269 4.16 5.26 4.69
C LEU A 269 3.24 4.87 3.53
N ALA A 270 3.47 3.69 2.95
CA ALA A 270 2.70 3.19 1.82
C ALA A 270 1.41 2.50 2.24
N GLY A 271 1.47 1.69 3.29
CA GLY A 271 0.37 0.88 3.76
C GLY A 271 0.33 0.75 5.27
N ILE A 272 -0.81 0.27 5.75
CA ILE A 272 -1.05 -0.14 7.14
C ILE A 272 -1.46 -1.60 7.09
N THR A 273 -0.79 -2.46 7.85
CA THR A 273 -1.11 -3.89 7.93
C THR A 273 -2.55 -4.09 8.36
N SER A 274 -3.34 -4.79 7.55
CA SER A 274 -4.78 -4.93 7.76
C SER A 274 -5.19 -6.38 7.95
N TRP A 275 -5.12 -7.23 6.92
CA TRP A 275 -5.57 -8.61 6.98
C TRP A 275 -4.87 -9.51 5.95
N GLY A 276 -5.14 -10.84 5.99
CA GLY A 276 -4.63 -11.81 5.05
C GLY A 276 -5.28 -13.19 5.26
N ASP A 277 -5.19 -14.04 4.25
CA ASP A 277 -5.63 -15.44 4.30
C ASP A 277 -4.47 -16.36 4.75
N GLY A 278 -4.15 -16.35 6.03
CA GLY A 278 -2.95 -16.96 6.60
C GLY A 278 -1.75 -16.02 6.56
N CYS A 279 -0.53 -16.54 6.79
CA CYS A 279 0.71 -15.75 6.83
C CYS A 279 1.82 -16.47 6.09
N GLY A 280 2.47 -15.82 5.15
CA GLY A 280 3.61 -16.34 4.40
C GLY A 280 3.26 -17.50 3.45
N LEU A 281 2.02 -17.68 3.10
CA LEU A 281 1.58 -18.71 2.17
C LEU A 281 1.82 -18.28 0.71
N ALA A 282 2.32 -19.20 -0.11
CA ALA A 282 2.47 -18.95 -1.54
C ALA A 282 1.12 -18.65 -2.19
N GLY A 283 1.02 -17.52 -2.89
CA GLY A 283 -0.22 -17.12 -3.56
C GLY A 283 -1.23 -16.36 -2.67
N TYR A 284 -0.92 -16.15 -1.38
CA TYR A 284 -1.77 -15.43 -0.43
C TYR A 284 -0.99 -14.27 0.19
N PRO A 285 -0.79 -13.17 -0.53
CA PRO A 285 -0.07 -12.01 0.00
C PRO A 285 -0.89 -11.28 1.07
N GLY A 286 -0.21 -10.66 2.03
CA GLY A 286 -0.84 -9.79 3.01
C GLY A 286 -1.55 -8.58 2.36
N VAL A 287 -2.65 -8.14 2.95
CA VAL A 287 -3.44 -6.99 2.49
C VAL A 287 -3.26 -5.83 3.46
N TYR A 288 -3.05 -4.66 2.89
CA TYR A 288 -2.73 -3.42 3.60
C TYR A 288 -3.70 -2.32 3.19
N THR A 289 -4.12 -1.48 4.14
CA THR A 289 -4.81 -0.24 3.84
C THR A 289 -3.89 0.68 3.05
N ARG A 290 -4.30 1.12 1.87
CA ARG A 290 -3.51 1.99 0.99
C ARG A 290 -3.51 3.43 1.51
N VAL A 291 -2.42 3.90 2.11
CA VAL A 291 -2.35 5.21 2.79
C VAL A 291 -2.64 6.38 1.85
N THR A 292 -2.25 6.32 0.58
CA THR A 292 -2.54 7.38 -0.40
C THR A 292 -4.04 7.69 -0.55
N ALA A 293 -4.91 6.72 -0.31
CA ALA A 293 -6.35 6.92 -0.35
C ALA A 293 -6.90 7.76 0.81
N TYR A 294 -6.13 7.89 1.90
CA TYR A 294 -6.59 8.49 3.16
C TYR A 294 -5.80 9.73 3.59
N VAL A 295 -4.82 10.18 2.81
CA VAL A 295 -3.97 11.32 3.19
C VAL A 295 -4.78 12.57 3.45
N ASP A 296 -5.81 12.84 2.65
CA ASP A 296 -6.67 14.00 2.83
C ASP A 296 -7.49 13.90 4.12
N TRP A 297 -8.00 12.70 4.44
CA TRP A 297 -8.69 12.44 5.70
C TRP A 297 -7.74 12.60 6.90
N VAL A 298 -6.53 12.02 6.85
CA VAL A 298 -5.50 12.21 7.89
C VAL A 298 -5.17 13.68 8.07
N SER A 299 -4.95 14.41 6.98
CA SER A 299 -4.66 15.85 7.01
C SER A 299 -5.79 16.65 7.65
N ALA A 300 -7.03 16.35 7.31
CA ALA A 300 -8.21 17.01 7.87
C ALA A 300 -8.36 16.78 9.39
N GLN A 301 -8.00 15.59 9.90
CA GLN A 301 -8.10 15.26 11.31
C GLN A 301 -6.93 15.77 12.15
N THR A 302 -5.74 15.82 11.58
CA THR A 302 -4.49 16.03 12.33
C THR A 302 -3.83 17.39 12.07
N GLY A 303 -4.15 18.03 10.95
CA GLY A 303 -3.44 19.19 10.42
C GLY A 303 -2.06 18.84 9.81
N ILE A 304 -1.69 17.55 9.76
CA ILE A 304 -0.44 17.11 9.14
C ILE A 304 -0.64 17.14 7.63
N THR A 305 0.17 17.92 6.94
CA THR A 305 0.21 17.92 5.48
C THR A 305 1.19 16.85 5.01
N ALA A 306 0.82 16.10 3.98
CA ALA A 306 1.75 15.22 3.30
C ALA A 306 2.97 16.04 2.87
N THR A 307 4.14 15.61 3.28
CA THR A 307 5.38 16.21 2.80
C THR A 307 5.55 15.74 1.36
N PRO A 308 5.81 16.64 0.40
CA PRO A 308 6.28 16.20 -0.91
C PRO A 308 7.41 15.19 -0.67
N ALA A 309 7.33 14.00 -1.27
CA ALA A 309 8.49 13.12 -1.32
C ALA A 309 9.68 14.04 -1.65
N THR A 310 10.74 13.99 -0.83
CA THR A 310 11.95 14.77 -1.09
C THR A 310 12.24 14.64 -2.56
N PRO A 311 12.38 15.71 -3.32
CA PRO A 311 12.60 15.57 -4.74
C PRO A 311 13.73 14.56 -4.90
N VAL A 312 13.48 13.49 -5.65
CA VAL A 312 14.56 12.71 -6.25
C VAL A 312 15.57 13.75 -6.64
N VAL A 313 16.83 13.65 -6.17
CA VAL A 313 17.88 14.64 -6.43
C VAL A 313 17.71 15.02 -7.89
N GLU A 314 17.04 16.15 -8.12
CA GLU A 314 16.81 16.63 -9.46
C GLU A 314 18.22 16.84 -10.01
N THR A 315 18.66 15.94 -10.88
CA THR A 315 19.65 16.34 -11.88
C THR A 315 19.05 17.64 -12.41
N PRO A 316 19.73 18.78 -12.27
CA PRO A 316 19.15 20.09 -12.61
C PRO A 316 18.50 19.96 -13.97
N ALA A 317 17.18 20.21 -14.01
CA ALA A 317 16.39 20.02 -15.21
C ALA A 317 17.08 20.84 -16.31
N VAL A 318 17.52 20.15 -17.34
CA VAL A 318 18.12 20.82 -18.49
C VAL A 318 17.03 21.67 -19.12
N ASP A 319 17.32 22.93 -19.42
CA ASP A 319 16.36 23.77 -20.15
C ASP A 319 15.89 23.08 -21.42
N GLY A 320 14.58 22.90 -21.55
CA GLY A 320 13.98 22.23 -22.68
C GLY A 320 13.25 20.92 -22.31
N PHE A 321 13.35 19.91 -23.17
CA PHE A 321 12.69 18.62 -22.99
C PHE A 321 13.54 17.65 -22.16
N ASN A 322 12.95 17.18 -21.07
CA ASN A 322 13.50 16.14 -20.21
C ASN A 322 12.75 14.84 -20.46
N ALA A 323 13.40 13.89 -21.11
CA ALA A 323 12.80 12.61 -21.43
C ALA A 323 12.66 11.74 -20.17
N LEU A 324 11.52 11.08 -20.03
CA LEU A 324 11.28 10.02 -19.06
C LEU A 324 11.07 8.71 -19.82
N GLY A 325 11.43 7.59 -19.22
CA GLY A 325 10.97 6.30 -19.73
C GLY A 325 9.45 6.28 -19.68
N PRO A 326 8.75 5.74 -20.72
CA PRO A 326 7.29 5.72 -20.74
C PRO A 326 6.77 5.08 -19.45
N THR A 327 6.09 5.88 -18.62
CA THR A 327 5.58 5.45 -17.32
C THR A 327 4.08 5.66 -17.29
N ARG A 328 3.34 4.62 -16.86
CA ARG A 328 1.88 4.67 -16.78
C ARG A 328 1.46 5.65 -15.69
N LEU A 329 0.64 6.65 -16.06
CA LEU A 329 -0.02 7.54 -15.12
C LEU A 329 -1.30 6.90 -14.59
N PHE A 330 -2.14 6.42 -15.51
CA PHE A 330 -3.35 5.67 -15.13
C PHE A 330 -3.85 4.79 -16.27
N ASP A 331 -4.70 3.81 -15.91
CA ASP A 331 -5.34 2.88 -16.84
C ASP A 331 -6.73 2.51 -16.29
N THR A 332 -7.78 2.84 -17.03
CA THR A 332 -9.15 2.60 -16.58
C THR A 332 -9.72 1.26 -17.02
N ARG A 333 -8.95 0.39 -17.71
CA ARG A 333 -9.43 -0.90 -18.23
C ARG A 333 -9.83 -1.88 -17.12
N SER A 334 -9.28 -1.72 -15.93
CA SER A 334 -9.64 -2.51 -14.75
C SER A 334 -10.93 -2.07 -14.06
N GLY A 335 -11.56 -0.98 -14.52
CA GLY A 335 -12.77 -0.40 -13.97
C GLY A 335 -13.85 -0.20 -15.00
N SER A 336 -14.82 0.64 -14.67
CA SER A 336 -15.88 1.05 -15.59
C SER A 336 -15.34 1.94 -16.70
N LEU A 337 -16.04 1.94 -17.87
CA LEU A 337 -15.77 2.90 -18.92
C LEU A 337 -15.89 4.34 -18.38
N VAL A 338 -14.95 5.19 -18.78
CA VAL A 338 -14.96 6.61 -18.43
C VAL A 338 -15.62 7.42 -19.54
N GLY A 339 -16.14 8.60 -19.18
CA GLY A 339 -16.90 9.44 -20.11
C GLY A 339 -18.39 9.04 -20.17
N ASN A 340 -19.25 10.02 -20.12
CA ASN A 340 -20.70 9.84 -20.03
C ASN A 340 -21.46 10.54 -21.16
N GLY A 341 -20.82 10.69 -22.31
CA GLY A 341 -21.51 10.99 -23.58
C GLY A 341 -22.23 12.32 -23.69
N GLY A 342 -21.78 13.37 -22.98
CA GLY A 342 -22.42 14.68 -23.08
C GLY A 342 -21.48 15.85 -22.82
N GLU A 343 -21.80 17.03 -23.36
CA GLU A 343 -21.00 18.26 -23.19
C GLU A 343 -20.89 18.73 -21.72
N GLY A 344 -21.69 18.19 -20.82
CA GLY A 344 -21.73 18.54 -19.38
C GLY A 344 -21.03 17.55 -18.42
N GLY A 345 -20.35 16.50 -18.93
CA GLY A 345 -19.67 15.54 -18.09
C GLY A 345 -18.46 16.13 -17.36
N ALA A 346 -18.26 15.75 -16.09
CA ALA A 346 -17.06 16.13 -15.35
C ALA A 346 -15.82 15.47 -15.98
N PRO A 347 -14.67 16.17 -16.11
CA PRO A 347 -13.43 15.56 -16.56
C PRO A 347 -12.87 14.64 -15.47
N LEU A 348 -12.06 13.66 -15.88
CA LEU A 348 -11.15 12.97 -14.96
C LEU A 348 -10.05 13.96 -14.60
N VAL A 349 -9.85 14.18 -13.31
CA VAL A 349 -8.75 15.00 -12.79
C VAL A 349 -7.61 14.08 -12.43
N PHE A 350 -6.41 14.36 -12.96
CA PHE A 350 -5.22 13.60 -12.65
C PHE A 350 -4.04 14.53 -12.36
N ARG A 351 -3.42 14.36 -11.19
CA ARG A 351 -2.20 15.08 -10.88
C ARG A 351 -1.02 14.42 -11.58
N VAL A 352 -0.20 15.20 -12.23
CA VAL A 352 1.00 14.76 -12.95
C VAL A 352 2.27 15.25 -12.25
N GLY A 353 2.17 16.38 -11.55
CA GLY A 353 3.30 16.94 -10.81
C GLY A 353 3.66 16.09 -9.58
N GLY A 354 4.90 15.65 -9.51
CA GLY A 354 5.41 14.73 -8.48
C GLY A 354 5.20 13.25 -8.80
N VAL A 355 4.62 12.92 -9.97
CA VAL A 355 4.29 11.55 -10.37
C VAL A 355 5.14 11.12 -11.55
N ALA A 356 5.54 9.83 -11.59
CA ALA A 356 6.23 9.20 -12.71
C ALA A 356 7.49 9.95 -13.18
N GLY A 357 8.22 10.61 -12.25
CA GLY A 357 9.42 11.38 -12.54
C GLY A 357 9.19 12.81 -13.03
N VAL A 358 7.94 13.28 -13.10
CA VAL A 358 7.63 14.68 -13.42
C VAL A 358 7.79 15.56 -12.18
N PRO A 359 8.63 16.61 -12.17
CA PRO A 359 8.78 17.48 -11.00
C PRO A 359 7.48 18.19 -10.59
N VAL A 360 7.37 18.53 -9.30
CA VAL A 360 6.20 19.26 -8.76
C VAL A 360 6.16 20.73 -9.21
N SER A 361 7.32 21.29 -9.59
CA SER A 361 7.47 22.69 -9.98
C SER A 361 8.52 22.85 -11.08
N GLY A 362 8.60 24.02 -11.71
CA GLY A 362 9.55 24.29 -12.79
C GLY A 362 9.20 23.62 -14.10
N VAL A 363 8.03 22.98 -14.22
CA VAL A 363 7.53 22.32 -15.43
C VAL A 363 6.57 23.26 -16.17
N SER A 364 6.78 23.44 -17.45
CA SER A 364 5.91 24.23 -18.33
C SER A 364 4.88 23.37 -19.06
N ALA A 365 5.25 22.14 -19.44
CA ALA A 365 4.37 21.19 -20.13
C ALA A 365 4.82 19.74 -19.88
N VAL A 366 3.91 18.81 -20.11
CA VAL A 366 4.18 17.37 -20.09
C VAL A 366 3.88 16.72 -21.43
N ALA A 367 4.71 15.76 -21.83
CA ALA A 367 4.52 14.93 -23.02
C ALA A 367 3.89 13.59 -22.59
N LEU A 368 2.73 13.30 -23.12
CA LEU A 368 1.92 12.13 -22.81
C LEU A 368 1.66 11.29 -24.06
N ASN A 369 1.46 10.00 -23.88
CA ASN A 369 0.76 9.16 -24.82
C ASN A 369 -0.62 8.84 -24.24
N VAL A 370 -1.67 9.27 -24.91
CA VAL A 370 -3.06 9.10 -24.47
C VAL A 370 -3.74 8.09 -25.37
N THR A 371 -4.23 6.99 -24.81
CA THR A 371 -4.86 5.90 -25.54
C THR A 371 -6.30 5.72 -25.07
N VAL A 372 -7.22 5.59 -26.02
CA VAL A 372 -8.59 5.15 -25.81
C VAL A 372 -8.76 3.74 -26.35
N THR A 373 -9.57 2.91 -25.70
CA THR A 373 -9.84 1.53 -26.14
C THR A 373 -11.16 1.01 -25.61
N GLY A 374 -11.78 0.06 -26.35
CA GLY A 374 -13.00 -0.63 -25.90
C GLY A 374 -14.22 0.26 -25.74
N GLY A 375 -14.26 1.42 -26.40
CA GLY A 375 -15.38 2.35 -26.28
C GLY A 375 -16.69 1.77 -26.84
N SER A 376 -17.80 1.99 -26.12
CA SER A 376 -19.15 1.60 -26.57
C SER A 376 -19.74 2.56 -27.61
N ALA A 377 -19.19 3.77 -27.72
CA ALA A 377 -19.60 4.82 -28.68
C ALA A 377 -18.37 5.56 -29.20
N GLY A 378 -18.50 6.24 -30.34
CA GLY A 378 -17.49 7.17 -30.82
C GLY A 378 -17.44 8.44 -29.98
N GLY A 379 -16.26 9.08 -29.94
CA GLY A 379 -16.07 10.28 -29.15
C GLY A 379 -14.71 10.93 -29.36
N TYR A 380 -14.35 11.78 -28.40
CA TYR A 380 -13.05 12.43 -28.37
C TYR A 380 -12.57 12.63 -26.92
N VAL A 381 -11.27 12.82 -26.78
CA VAL A 381 -10.61 13.21 -25.51
C VAL A 381 -9.98 14.57 -25.68
N THR A 382 -10.15 15.43 -24.68
CA THR A 382 -9.43 16.69 -24.55
C THR A 382 -8.61 16.67 -23.24
N VAL A 383 -7.32 16.93 -23.34
CA VAL A 383 -6.39 17.04 -22.21
C VAL A 383 -6.01 18.50 -22.02
N TYR A 384 -6.13 19.01 -20.80
CA TYR A 384 -5.88 20.42 -20.50
C TYR A 384 -5.59 20.61 -19.01
N PRO A 385 -4.92 21.71 -18.60
CA PRO A 385 -4.74 22.01 -17.17
C PRO A 385 -6.09 22.21 -16.49
N CYS A 386 -6.30 21.56 -15.33
CA CYS A 386 -7.57 21.71 -14.59
C CYS A 386 -7.81 23.16 -14.12
N SER A 387 -6.74 23.95 -13.97
CA SER A 387 -6.81 25.37 -13.65
C SER A 387 -7.33 26.26 -14.78
N SER A 388 -7.48 25.71 -16.00
CA SER A 388 -8.03 26.41 -17.18
C SER A 388 -9.39 25.84 -17.57
N GLY A 389 -10.20 26.63 -18.27
CA GLY A 389 -11.43 26.12 -18.88
C GLY A 389 -11.15 25.09 -19.98
N ARG A 390 -12.08 24.16 -20.20
CA ARG A 390 -11.98 23.14 -21.26
C ARG A 390 -11.89 23.84 -22.62
N PRO A 391 -10.84 23.62 -23.42
CA PRO A 391 -10.72 24.17 -24.75
C PRO A 391 -11.68 23.48 -25.75
N VAL A 392 -12.09 24.18 -26.80
CA VAL A 392 -12.90 23.64 -27.90
C VAL A 392 -12.00 22.96 -28.93
N ALA A 393 -11.29 21.92 -28.48
CA ALA A 393 -10.37 21.13 -29.30
C ALA A 393 -10.28 19.72 -28.75
N SER A 394 -9.85 18.76 -29.56
CA SER A 394 -9.62 17.38 -29.14
C SER A 394 -8.18 16.96 -29.38
N ASN A 395 -7.65 16.12 -28.46
CA ASN A 395 -6.34 15.51 -28.60
C ASN A 395 -6.43 14.10 -29.21
N VAL A 396 -7.49 13.36 -28.92
CA VAL A 396 -7.76 12.02 -29.49
C VAL A 396 -9.19 11.96 -29.96
N ASN A 397 -9.42 11.47 -31.19
CA ASN A 397 -10.76 11.17 -31.69
C ASN A 397 -10.87 9.68 -31.98
N PHE A 398 -12.00 9.07 -31.68
CA PHE A 398 -12.17 7.62 -31.78
C PHE A 398 -13.59 7.23 -32.22
N SER A 399 -13.70 6.08 -32.88
CA SER A 399 -14.96 5.41 -33.21
C SER A 399 -15.27 4.33 -32.17
N ALA A 400 -16.50 3.87 -32.09
CA ALA A 400 -16.89 2.75 -31.22
C ALA A 400 -16.01 1.52 -31.50
N GLY A 401 -15.54 0.86 -30.43
CA GLY A 401 -14.68 -0.33 -30.50
C GLY A 401 -13.22 -0.06 -30.89
N ALA A 402 -12.87 1.13 -31.31
CA ALA A 402 -11.51 1.43 -31.74
C ALA A 402 -10.53 1.55 -30.57
N THR A 403 -9.27 1.14 -30.83
CA THR A 403 -8.13 1.50 -29.99
C THR A 403 -7.33 2.55 -30.75
N VAL A 404 -7.20 3.74 -30.15
CA VAL A 404 -6.48 4.88 -30.76
C VAL A 404 -5.57 5.50 -29.71
N ALA A 405 -4.30 5.64 -30.05
CA ALA A 405 -3.31 6.35 -29.24
C ALA A 405 -2.88 7.64 -29.93
N ASN A 406 -2.59 8.68 -29.17
CA ASN A 406 -2.01 9.91 -29.69
C ASN A 406 -1.04 10.53 -28.70
N ALA A 407 0.05 11.10 -29.24
CA ALA A 407 0.97 11.92 -28.46
C ALA A 407 0.31 13.28 -28.16
N VAL A 408 0.38 13.67 -26.89
CA VAL A 408 -0.22 14.92 -26.39
C VAL A 408 0.86 15.68 -25.61
N VAL A 409 1.09 16.94 -25.96
CA VAL A 409 1.83 17.87 -25.11
C VAL A 409 0.81 18.81 -24.48
N ALA A 410 0.69 18.74 -23.17
CA ALA A 410 -0.27 19.56 -22.40
C ALA A 410 0.47 20.55 -21.50
N PRO A 411 0.03 21.83 -21.40
CA PRO A 411 0.54 22.75 -20.41
C PRO A 411 0.39 22.15 -19.00
N PHE A 412 1.41 22.37 -18.14
CA PHE A 412 1.44 21.73 -16.81
C PHE A 412 0.46 22.34 -15.81
N GLY A 413 0.18 23.67 -15.94
CA GLY A 413 -0.70 24.39 -15.01
C GLY A 413 -0.21 24.33 -13.57
N ALA A 414 -1.07 23.93 -12.66
CA ALA A 414 -0.76 23.73 -11.25
C ALA A 414 -0.39 22.26 -10.92
N GLY A 415 0.04 21.49 -11.91
CA GLY A 415 0.41 20.07 -11.74
C GLY A 415 -0.74 19.09 -11.93
N GLU A 416 -1.94 19.57 -12.24
CA GLU A 416 -3.12 18.75 -12.49
C GLU A 416 -3.59 18.87 -13.94
N LEU A 417 -3.85 17.72 -14.55
CA LEU A 417 -4.46 17.65 -15.88
C LEU A 417 -5.87 17.08 -15.80
N CYS A 418 -6.74 17.72 -16.55
CA CYS A 418 -8.10 17.30 -16.77
C CYS A 418 -8.21 16.56 -18.12
N PHE A 419 -8.80 15.36 -18.08
CA PHE A 419 -9.09 14.52 -19.23
C PHE A 419 -10.61 14.49 -19.43
N TYR A 420 -11.10 15.30 -20.36
CA TYR A 420 -12.51 15.25 -20.73
C TYR A 420 -12.72 14.19 -21.81
N VAL A 421 -13.67 13.31 -21.62
CA VAL A 421 -14.00 12.21 -22.52
C VAL A 421 -15.48 12.30 -22.92
N SER A 422 -15.76 12.53 -24.21
CA SER A 422 -17.12 12.75 -24.69
C SER A 422 -17.91 11.46 -24.93
N GLY A 423 -17.25 10.35 -25.21
CA GLY A 423 -17.87 9.04 -25.44
C GLY A 423 -17.35 8.00 -24.42
N ALA A 424 -18.20 7.08 -23.98
CA ALA A 424 -17.80 6.07 -23.01
C ALA A 424 -16.73 5.13 -23.60
N THR A 425 -15.55 5.11 -22.98
CA THR A 425 -14.37 4.33 -23.41
C THR A 425 -13.46 4.05 -22.21
N HIS A 426 -12.52 3.14 -22.34
CA HIS A 426 -11.37 3.10 -21.44
C HIS A 426 -10.32 4.10 -21.89
N LEU A 427 -9.68 4.73 -20.89
CA LEU A 427 -8.65 5.73 -21.09
C LEU A 427 -7.36 5.26 -20.40
N ILE A 428 -6.25 5.43 -21.12
CA ILE A 428 -4.92 5.10 -20.64
C ILE A 428 -4.04 6.31 -20.90
N ALA A 429 -3.21 6.72 -19.93
CA ALA A 429 -2.24 7.77 -20.12
C ALA A 429 -0.85 7.32 -19.62
N ASP A 430 0.14 7.51 -20.47
CA ASP A 430 1.56 7.30 -20.13
C ASP A 430 2.30 8.63 -20.30
N VAL A 431 3.21 8.96 -19.39
CA VAL A 431 4.12 10.11 -19.52
C VAL A 431 5.41 9.67 -20.19
N SER A 432 5.90 10.48 -21.12
CA SER A 432 7.15 10.24 -21.84
C SER A 432 8.22 11.30 -21.55
N GLY A 433 7.85 12.38 -20.88
CA GLY A 433 8.76 13.46 -20.53
C GLY A 433 8.04 14.74 -20.15
N TYR A 434 8.83 15.75 -19.80
CA TYR A 434 8.33 17.07 -19.45
C TYR A 434 9.24 18.16 -20.01
N PHE A 435 8.68 19.37 -20.12
CA PHE A 435 9.39 20.56 -20.53
C PHE A 435 9.56 21.50 -19.34
N THR A 436 10.73 22.15 -19.28
CA THR A 436 11.04 23.19 -18.31
C THR A 436 11.00 24.59 -18.95
N SER A 437 11.80 25.54 -18.45
CA SER A 437 11.95 26.87 -19.06
C SER A 437 12.36 26.77 -20.55
N GLY A 438 11.98 27.74 -21.34
CA GLY A 438 12.25 27.78 -22.79
C GLY A 438 11.19 27.15 -23.68
N PHE A 439 10.22 26.43 -23.14
CA PHE A 439 9.06 25.92 -23.88
C PHE A 439 7.76 26.55 -23.35
N ALA A 440 7.08 27.32 -24.17
CA ALA A 440 5.76 27.87 -23.84
C ALA A 440 4.67 26.96 -24.47
N ALA A 441 4.05 26.12 -23.63
CA ALA A 441 2.92 25.32 -24.07
C ALA A 441 1.70 26.23 -24.29
N VAL A 442 1.07 26.11 -25.45
CA VAL A 442 -0.25 26.68 -25.71
C VAL A 442 -1.31 25.58 -25.58
N GLY A 443 -2.43 25.91 -24.96
CA GLY A 443 -3.57 24.98 -24.90
C GLY A 443 -4.05 24.67 -26.33
N PRO A 444 -4.68 23.49 -26.52
CA PRO A 444 -5.19 23.14 -27.87
C PRO A 444 -6.17 24.21 -28.34
N THR A 445 -5.75 24.92 -29.38
CA THR A 445 -6.55 25.98 -30.03
C THR A 445 -6.82 25.59 -31.47
N ARG A 446 -8.08 25.63 -31.85
CA ARG A 446 -8.45 25.36 -33.26
C ARG A 446 -8.02 26.53 -34.12
N LEU A 447 -7.12 26.27 -35.08
CA LEU A 447 -6.67 27.27 -36.04
C LEU A 447 -7.68 27.42 -37.20
N PHE A 448 -8.24 26.30 -37.66
CA PHE A 448 -9.25 26.31 -38.71
C PHE A 448 -10.15 25.05 -38.64
N ASP A 449 -11.32 25.11 -39.23
CA ASP A 449 -12.27 24.01 -39.29
C ASP A 449 -12.90 23.95 -40.69
N THR A 450 -12.55 22.95 -41.47
CA THR A 450 -13.07 22.81 -42.87
C THR A 450 -14.50 22.31 -42.94
N ARG A 451 -15.09 21.87 -41.80
CA ARG A 451 -16.52 21.44 -41.78
C ARG A 451 -17.49 22.58 -41.97
N SER A 452 -17.08 23.81 -41.68
CA SER A 452 -17.88 25.03 -41.88
C SER A 452 -17.64 25.74 -43.21
N GLY A 453 -16.84 25.14 -44.10
CA GLY A 453 -16.47 25.69 -45.40
C GLY A 453 -16.44 24.63 -46.53
N SER A 454 -15.89 25.00 -47.67
CA SER A 454 -15.65 24.05 -48.76
C SER A 454 -14.64 22.99 -48.38
N LEU A 455 -14.85 21.74 -48.82
CA LEU A 455 -13.90 20.66 -48.67
C LEU A 455 -12.56 21.09 -49.26
N VAL A 456 -11.50 20.93 -48.47
CA VAL A 456 -10.13 21.12 -48.96
C VAL A 456 -9.80 19.91 -49.83
N GLY A 457 -9.80 20.08 -51.14
CA GLY A 457 -9.41 19.04 -52.09
C GLY A 457 -7.92 18.89 -52.10
N ASN A 458 -7.40 17.65 -52.20
CA ASN A 458 -6.04 17.43 -52.64
C ASN A 458 -5.96 17.98 -54.08
N GLY A 459 -5.29 19.10 -54.26
CA GLY A 459 -4.95 19.57 -55.58
C GLY A 459 -4.18 18.47 -56.29
N GLY A 460 -4.76 17.91 -57.36
CA GLY A 460 -4.16 16.93 -58.23
C GLY A 460 -2.90 17.44 -58.89
#